data_134555c8b46152d88a8c9caa15bcd7c6
#
_entry.id   134555c8b46152d88a8c9caa15bcd7c6
#
_cell.length_a   1.000
_cell.length_b   1.000
_cell.length_c   1.000
_cell.angle_alpha   90.00
_cell.angle_beta   90.00
_cell.angle_gamma   90.00
#
_symmetry.space_group_name_H-M   'P 1'
#
loop_
_entity.id
_entity.type
_entity.pdbx_description
1 polymer ?
#
loop_
_entity_poly.entity_id
_entity_poly.type
_entity_poly.pdbx_seq_one_letter_code
_entity_poly.pdbx_strand_id
1 'polypeptide(L)'
;MIKIRSFPDENYKAIFFNWQTLRLGQNIKQLKYPEFYDIAINEKCLAGCPYCYVSSMATWKNYENVVKRIYNFFSKMDDNQKPFQVAIGGHGEPTLHPDFCEVLKTFYDLWIVPNYTTNWMHLSQEILEATKKYSGGVAVSCHPHLDKIWKKAVDSYYQNKIKLNLHIIIWEPGSVERFKEIYNEFSQKVDYLVALPYSSSWRWKEVNVYPEWEKFFDYISEIGINKLAFWANFYPYLLENKIKFSWLDISLYEPEIMSWYIMFNEENPPVFRSSYCLEPR
;
A
#
# COMPACT_ATOMS: atom_id res chain seq x y z
N MET A 1 -13.41 -1.14 15.35
CA MET A 1 -12.58 -2.22 15.95
C MET A 1 -11.38 -1.59 16.63
N ILE A 2 -11.05 -2.00 17.86
CA ILE A 2 -9.82 -1.62 18.56
C ILE A 2 -9.00 -2.90 18.73
N LYS A 3 -7.72 -2.85 18.36
CA LYS A 3 -6.77 -3.94 18.59
C LYS A 3 -5.58 -3.40 19.36
N ILE A 4 -5.11 -4.15 20.32
CA ILE A 4 -3.94 -3.79 21.14
C ILE A 4 -2.94 -4.93 21.04
N ARG A 5 -1.69 -4.59 20.76
CA ARG A 5 -0.55 -5.51 20.81
C ARG A 5 0.47 -4.96 21.79
N SER A 6 1.06 -5.85 22.56
CA SER A 6 2.11 -5.50 23.50
C SER A 6 3.23 -6.52 23.40
N PHE A 7 4.43 -6.07 23.19
CA PHE A 7 5.65 -6.86 23.21
C PHE A 7 6.57 -6.28 24.30
N PRO A 8 6.38 -6.72 25.59
CA PRO A 8 7.14 -6.18 26.71
C PRO A 8 8.65 -6.31 26.54
N ASP A 9 9.11 -7.43 25.99
CA ASP A 9 10.53 -7.71 25.75
C ASP A 9 11.15 -6.76 24.70
N GLU A 10 10.31 -6.16 23.85
CA GLU A 10 10.69 -5.21 22.80
C GLU A 10 10.41 -3.75 23.21
N ASN A 11 9.92 -3.53 24.44
CA ASN A 11 9.48 -2.22 24.92
C ASN A 11 8.52 -1.51 23.93
N TYR A 12 7.57 -2.28 23.39
CA TYR A 12 6.68 -1.83 22.33
C TYR A 12 5.23 -2.16 22.62
N LYS A 13 4.36 -1.17 22.39
CA LYS A 13 2.91 -1.33 22.41
C LYS A 13 2.29 -0.59 21.24
N ALA A 14 1.40 -1.24 20.52
CA ALA A 14 0.63 -0.63 19.45
C ALA A 14 -0.87 -0.74 19.73
N ILE A 15 -1.59 0.34 19.46
CA ILE A 15 -3.05 0.43 19.55
C ILE A 15 -3.58 0.79 18.18
N PHE A 16 -4.25 -0.15 17.52
CA PHE A 16 -4.89 0.09 16.24
C PHE A 16 -6.36 0.46 16.48
N PHE A 17 -6.72 1.64 16.04
CA PHE A 17 -8.06 2.19 16.19
C PHE A 17 -8.41 3.07 14.98
N ASN A 18 -9.59 2.90 14.44
CA ASN A 18 -10.10 3.71 13.32
C ASN A 18 -9.09 3.88 12.16
N TRP A 19 -8.43 2.76 11.76
CA TRP A 19 -7.42 2.68 10.69
C TRP A 19 -6.10 3.43 10.96
N GLN A 20 -5.92 3.89 12.17
CA GLN A 20 -4.69 4.52 12.65
C GLN A 20 -4.02 3.61 13.67
N THR A 21 -2.71 3.66 13.74
CA THR A 21 -1.92 2.94 14.74
C THR A 21 -1.19 3.96 15.62
N LEU A 22 -1.55 3.98 16.90
CA LEU A 22 -0.76 4.66 17.92
C LEU A 22 0.35 3.71 18.40
N ARG A 23 1.58 4.14 18.30
CA ARG A 23 2.75 3.37 18.71
C ARG A 23 3.40 3.99 19.94
N LEU A 24 3.70 3.16 20.93
CA LEU A 24 4.33 3.54 22.18
C LEU A 24 5.56 2.62 22.37
N GLY A 25 6.74 3.23 22.44
CA GLY A 25 7.99 2.51 22.61
C GLY A 25 9.18 3.41 22.33
N GLN A 26 10.37 2.98 22.75
CA GLN A 26 11.62 3.69 22.50
C GLN A 26 12.67 2.73 21.97
N ASN A 27 13.46 3.18 20.99
CA ASN A 27 14.57 2.41 20.42
C ASN A 27 14.18 1.02 19.89
N ILE A 28 13.03 0.95 19.21
CA ILE A 28 12.55 -0.30 18.62
C ILE A 28 13.44 -0.63 17.45
N LYS A 29 14.21 -1.69 17.55
CA LYS A 29 15.12 -2.14 16.48
C LYS A 29 14.45 -3.09 15.50
N GLN A 30 13.55 -3.95 15.99
CA GLN A 30 12.84 -4.91 15.17
C GLN A 30 11.63 -5.44 15.94
N LEU A 31 10.50 -5.62 15.25
CA LEU A 31 9.35 -6.35 15.80
C LEU A 31 9.50 -7.84 15.48
N LYS A 32 9.19 -8.69 16.46
CA LYS A 32 9.13 -10.14 16.27
C LYS A 32 8.04 -10.54 15.27
N TYR A 33 6.94 -9.80 15.26
CA TYR A 33 5.83 -9.97 14.35
C TYR A 33 5.43 -8.60 13.77
N PRO A 34 5.20 -8.46 12.45
CA PRO A 34 4.89 -7.17 11.86
C PRO A 34 3.49 -6.69 12.23
N GLU A 35 3.28 -5.39 12.17
CA GLU A 35 1.95 -4.79 12.33
C GLU A 35 1.07 -5.02 11.11
N PHE A 36 1.69 -5.07 9.94
CA PHE A 36 0.97 -5.33 8.71
C PHE A 36 1.80 -6.14 7.72
N TYR A 37 1.11 -6.80 6.79
CA TYR A 37 1.73 -7.47 5.66
C TYR A 37 1.27 -6.86 4.35
N ASP A 38 2.22 -6.67 3.44
CA ASP A 38 1.92 -6.55 2.02
C ASP A 38 1.78 -7.96 1.43
N ILE A 39 0.72 -8.20 0.67
CA ILE A 39 0.36 -9.54 0.22
C ILE A 39 0.16 -9.57 -1.28
N ALA A 40 0.83 -10.52 -1.96
CA ALA A 40 0.54 -10.87 -3.34
C ALA A 40 -0.32 -12.13 -3.40
N ILE A 41 -1.39 -12.06 -4.20
CA ILE A 41 -2.30 -13.18 -4.49
C ILE A 41 -2.29 -13.58 -5.96
N ASN A 42 -1.64 -12.79 -6.80
CA ASN A 42 -1.47 -13.03 -8.23
C ASN A 42 -0.32 -12.21 -8.79
N GLU A 43 0.03 -12.47 -10.03
CA GLU A 43 1.00 -11.70 -10.81
C GLU A 43 0.36 -11.08 -12.06
N LYS A 44 -0.87 -11.48 -12.38
CA LYS A 44 -1.61 -11.03 -13.56
C LYS A 44 -2.03 -9.58 -13.45
N CYS A 45 -1.79 -8.78 -14.49
CA CYS A 45 -2.24 -7.39 -14.59
C CYS A 45 -2.49 -7.01 -16.05
N LEU A 46 -3.55 -6.24 -16.29
CA LEU A 46 -3.93 -5.76 -17.63
C LEU A 46 -3.50 -4.31 -17.89
N ALA A 47 -3.00 -3.60 -16.89
CA ALA A 47 -2.73 -2.16 -17.01
C ALA A 47 -1.60 -1.80 -17.96
N GLY A 48 -0.63 -2.71 -18.16
CA GLY A 48 0.48 -2.50 -19.11
C GLY A 48 1.38 -1.32 -18.76
N CYS A 49 1.47 -0.93 -17.49
CA CYS A 49 2.24 0.23 -17.05
C CYS A 49 3.70 0.15 -17.51
N PRO A 50 4.23 1.16 -18.22
CA PRO A 50 5.61 1.15 -18.69
C PRO A 50 6.64 1.21 -17.55
N TYR A 51 6.22 1.59 -16.37
CA TYR A 51 7.01 1.73 -15.13
C TYR A 51 6.62 0.72 -14.05
N CYS A 52 6.05 -0.42 -14.43
CA CYS A 52 5.70 -1.46 -13.47
C CYS A 52 6.97 -2.09 -12.87
N TYR A 53 7.18 -1.89 -11.57
CA TYR A 53 8.39 -2.34 -10.86
C TYR A 53 8.48 -3.87 -10.70
N VAL A 54 7.39 -4.61 -10.93
CA VAL A 54 7.33 -6.07 -10.93
C VAL A 54 7.08 -6.68 -12.30
N SER A 55 7.00 -5.85 -13.34
CA SER A 55 6.75 -6.28 -14.73
C SER A 55 5.52 -7.15 -14.96
N SER A 56 4.49 -7.01 -14.13
CA SER A 56 3.23 -7.76 -14.27
C SER A 56 2.64 -7.68 -15.67
N MET A 57 2.10 -8.81 -16.16
CA MET A 57 1.56 -8.95 -17.51
C MET A 57 0.20 -9.65 -17.51
N ALA A 58 -0.56 -9.48 -18.59
CA ALA A 58 -1.85 -10.13 -18.80
C ALA A 58 -1.75 -11.68 -18.86
N THR A 59 -0.61 -12.19 -19.31
CA THR A 59 -0.35 -13.63 -19.48
C THR A 59 0.12 -14.32 -18.19
N TRP A 60 0.40 -13.57 -17.14
CA TRP A 60 0.85 -14.13 -15.87
C TRP A 60 -0.31 -14.73 -15.10
N LYS A 61 0.00 -15.50 -14.04
CA LYS A 61 -0.97 -16.36 -13.37
C LYS A 61 -1.60 -15.71 -12.14
N ASN A 62 -2.81 -16.15 -11.83
CA ASN A 62 -3.35 -16.08 -10.48
C ASN A 62 -2.76 -17.24 -9.65
N TYR A 63 -2.52 -17.02 -8.37
CA TYR A 63 -2.04 -18.09 -7.50
C TYR A 63 -3.20 -19.03 -7.15
N GLU A 64 -2.94 -20.32 -7.18
CA GLU A 64 -3.95 -21.32 -6.87
C GLU A 64 -4.14 -21.48 -5.35
N ASN A 65 -5.36 -21.86 -4.94
CA ASN A 65 -5.68 -22.16 -3.54
C ASN A 65 -5.34 -21.04 -2.54
N VAL A 66 -5.32 -19.79 -3.00
CA VAL A 66 -4.87 -18.63 -2.21
C VAL A 66 -5.66 -18.46 -0.92
N VAL A 67 -6.97 -18.66 -0.94
CA VAL A 67 -7.87 -18.57 0.23
C VAL A 67 -7.43 -19.57 1.31
N LYS A 68 -7.24 -20.83 0.91
CA LYS A 68 -6.78 -21.89 1.82
C LYS A 68 -5.40 -21.60 2.40
N ARG A 69 -4.46 -21.13 1.57
CA ARG A 69 -3.10 -20.77 1.99
C ARG A 69 -3.10 -19.63 2.99
N ILE A 70 -3.85 -18.57 2.72
CA ILE A 70 -4.03 -17.43 3.62
C ILE A 70 -4.60 -17.92 4.96
N TYR A 71 -5.69 -18.69 4.92
CA TYR A 71 -6.29 -19.23 6.13
C TYR A 71 -5.30 -20.08 6.93
N ASN A 72 -4.61 -21.03 6.28
CA ASN A 72 -3.66 -21.91 6.93
C ASN A 72 -2.48 -21.16 7.55
N PHE A 73 -2.06 -20.06 6.94
CA PHE A 73 -0.95 -19.25 7.44
C PHE A 73 -1.35 -18.44 8.68
N PHE A 74 -2.43 -17.68 8.59
CA PHE A 74 -2.82 -16.75 9.66
C PHE A 74 -3.64 -17.38 10.78
N SER A 75 -4.37 -18.48 10.54
CA SER A 75 -5.15 -19.16 11.59
C SER A 75 -4.30 -19.81 12.66
N LYS A 76 -3.03 -20.12 12.37
CA LYS A 76 -2.06 -20.70 13.32
C LYS A 76 -1.41 -19.66 14.22
N MET A 77 -1.60 -18.38 13.93
CA MET A 77 -1.03 -17.28 14.72
C MET A 77 -1.93 -16.96 15.90
N ASP A 78 -1.31 -16.77 17.06
CA ASP A 78 -2.00 -16.18 18.21
C ASP A 78 -2.38 -14.73 17.93
N ASP A 79 -3.31 -14.19 18.70
CA ASP A 79 -3.81 -12.81 18.49
C ASP A 79 -2.71 -11.74 18.55
N ASN A 80 -1.68 -11.96 19.37
CA ASN A 80 -0.50 -11.07 19.44
C ASN A 80 0.44 -11.19 18.23
N GLN A 81 0.32 -12.25 17.44
CA GLN A 81 1.16 -12.51 16.26
C GLN A 81 0.48 -12.03 14.98
N LYS A 82 -0.86 -12.04 14.96
CA LYS A 82 -1.62 -11.59 13.78
C LYS A 82 -1.40 -10.10 13.50
N PRO A 83 -1.23 -9.69 12.25
CA PRO A 83 -1.14 -8.28 11.91
C PRO A 83 -2.47 -7.56 12.22
N PHE A 84 -2.43 -6.25 12.35
CA PHE A 84 -3.64 -5.45 12.43
C PHE A 84 -4.38 -5.43 11.09
N GLN A 85 -3.61 -5.33 10.02
CA GLN A 85 -4.12 -5.18 8.67
C GLN A 85 -3.18 -5.82 7.64
N VAL A 86 -3.72 -6.02 6.46
CA VAL A 86 -2.95 -6.42 5.27
C VAL A 86 -3.23 -5.45 4.13
N ALA A 87 -2.24 -5.27 3.24
CA ALA A 87 -2.39 -4.59 1.98
C ALA A 87 -2.24 -5.60 0.85
N ILE A 88 -3.33 -5.87 0.13
CA ILE A 88 -3.33 -6.82 -0.99
C ILE A 88 -2.95 -6.06 -2.26
N GLY A 89 -1.80 -6.40 -2.83
CA GLY A 89 -1.22 -5.71 -3.99
C GLY A 89 0.25 -6.04 -4.16
N GLY A 90 1.02 -5.11 -4.71
CA GLY A 90 2.46 -5.29 -4.92
C GLY A 90 2.77 -6.06 -6.21
N HIS A 91 2.20 -7.25 -6.41
CA HIS A 91 2.25 -7.99 -7.65
C HIS A 91 0.86 -8.09 -8.27
N GLY A 92 0.77 -7.92 -9.59
CA GLY A 92 -0.48 -8.06 -10.32
C GLY A 92 -1.55 -7.01 -9.99
N GLU A 93 -2.75 -7.29 -10.43
CA GLU A 93 -3.98 -6.59 -10.08
C GLU A 93 -4.85 -7.53 -9.25
N PRO A 94 -5.03 -7.29 -7.96
CA PRO A 94 -5.71 -8.25 -7.08
C PRO A 94 -7.16 -8.52 -7.48
N THR A 95 -7.87 -7.54 -8.04
CA THR A 95 -9.26 -7.70 -8.48
C THR A 95 -9.44 -8.64 -9.67
N LEU A 96 -8.35 -9.01 -10.35
CA LEU A 96 -8.37 -10.04 -11.40
C LEU A 96 -8.32 -11.47 -10.85
N HIS A 97 -8.08 -11.62 -9.54
CA HIS A 97 -8.12 -12.96 -8.93
C HIS A 97 -9.56 -13.43 -8.77
N PRO A 98 -9.92 -14.64 -9.26
CA PRO A 98 -11.30 -15.11 -9.17
C PRO A 98 -11.82 -15.21 -7.73
N ASP A 99 -10.96 -15.53 -6.78
CA ASP A 99 -11.32 -15.66 -5.37
C ASP A 99 -11.12 -14.35 -4.58
N PHE A 100 -10.97 -13.20 -5.23
CA PHE A 100 -10.65 -11.93 -4.56
C PHE A 100 -11.64 -11.58 -3.45
N CYS A 101 -12.94 -11.72 -3.71
CA CYS A 101 -13.98 -11.44 -2.72
C CYS A 101 -13.90 -12.37 -1.49
N GLU A 102 -13.58 -13.65 -1.72
CA GLU A 102 -13.39 -14.61 -0.64
C GLU A 102 -12.07 -14.38 0.13
N VAL A 103 -11.04 -13.87 -0.53
CA VAL A 103 -9.80 -13.41 0.12
C VAL A 103 -10.10 -12.28 1.10
N LEU A 104 -10.87 -11.26 0.68
CA LEU A 104 -11.28 -10.16 1.58
C LEU A 104 -12.05 -10.69 2.78
N LYS A 105 -13.03 -11.59 2.53
CA LYS A 105 -13.82 -12.21 3.58
C LYS A 105 -12.97 -13.04 4.54
N THR A 106 -12.02 -13.82 4.03
CA THR A 106 -11.12 -14.66 4.83
C THR A 106 -10.30 -13.84 5.82
N PHE A 107 -9.72 -12.72 5.39
CA PHE A 107 -9.02 -11.83 6.31
C PHE A 107 -9.95 -11.22 7.35
N TYR A 108 -11.13 -10.79 6.93
CA TYR A 108 -12.13 -10.23 7.84
C TYR A 108 -12.53 -11.25 8.92
N ASP A 109 -12.78 -12.50 8.55
CA ASP A 109 -13.13 -13.60 9.46
C ASP A 109 -11.96 -13.96 10.41
N LEU A 110 -10.72 -13.77 9.97
CA LEU A 110 -9.52 -13.93 10.80
C LEU A 110 -9.23 -12.70 11.69
N TRP A 111 -10.12 -11.72 11.71
CA TRP A 111 -9.94 -10.46 12.45
C TRP A 111 -8.74 -9.62 11.98
N ILE A 112 -8.34 -9.77 10.73
CA ILE A 112 -7.30 -8.97 10.08
C ILE A 112 -8.01 -8.03 9.10
N VAL A 113 -7.67 -6.74 9.13
CA VAL A 113 -8.31 -5.77 8.24
C VAL A 113 -7.68 -5.85 6.85
N PRO A 114 -8.41 -6.27 5.80
CA PRO A 114 -7.89 -6.25 4.45
C PRO A 114 -8.03 -4.87 3.81
N ASN A 115 -6.94 -4.35 3.27
CA ASN A 115 -6.91 -3.23 2.34
C ASN A 115 -6.37 -3.72 1.02
N TYR A 116 -6.58 -3.00 -0.06
CA TYR A 116 -5.97 -3.38 -1.34
C TYR A 116 -5.67 -2.18 -2.23
N THR A 117 -4.73 -2.39 -3.17
CA THR A 117 -4.41 -1.43 -4.21
C THR A 117 -4.92 -1.94 -5.55
N THR A 118 -5.54 -1.08 -6.34
CA THR A 118 -6.10 -1.44 -7.65
C THR A 118 -5.85 -0.38 -8.70
N ASN A 119 -5.69 -0.82 -9.95
CA ASN A 119 -5.74 0.05 -11.13
C ASN A 119 -7.18 0.24 -11.67
N TRP A 120 -8.13 -0.42 -11.06
CA TRP A 120 -9.58 -0.36 -11.34
C TRP A 120 -10.04 -0.82 -12.73
N MET A 121 -9.21 -1.49 -13.49
CA MET A 121 -9.62 -2.00 -14.81
C MET A 121 -10.61 -3.15 -14.73
N HIS A 122 -10.76 -3.77 -13.57
CA HIS A 122 -11.67 -4.88 -13.32
C HIS A 122 -12.45 -4.66 -12.02
N LEU A 123 -13.51 -3.88 -12.11
CA LEU A 123 -14.45 -3.71 -11.01
C LEU A 123 -15.82 -4.25 -11.41
N SER A 124 -16.36 -5.16 -10.59
CA SER A 124 -17.73 -5.64 -10.66
C SER A 124 -18.54 -5.15 -9.46
N GLN A 125 -19.88 -5.27 -9.56
CA GLN A 125 -20.75 -4.99 -8.42
C GLN A 125 -20.43 -5.89 -7.22
N GLU A 126 -20.09 -7.15 -7.47
CA GLU A 126 -19.70 -8.10 -6.44
C GLU A 126 -18.44 -7.65 -5.68
N ILE A 127 -17.40 -7.20 -6.40
CA ILE A 127 -16.19 -6.65 -5.78
C ILE A 127 -16.52 -5.41 -4.93
N LEU A 128 -17.39 -4.54 -5.43
CA LEU A 128 -17.78 -3.33 -4.72
C LEU A 128 -18.50 -3.66 -3.40
N GLU A 129 -19.43 -4.60 -3.42
CA GLU A 129 -20.16 -5.07 -2.23
C GLU A 129 -19.23 -5.78 -1.23
N ALA A 130 -18.34 -6.64 -1.71
CA ALA A 130 -17.35 -7.30 -0.87
C ALA A 130 -16.40 -6.28 -0.22
N THR A 131 -15.94 -5.28 -0.99
CA THR A 131 -15.11 -4.18 -0.50
C THR A 131 -15.82 -3.42 0.61
N LYS A 132 -17.06 -3.00 0.38
CA LYS A 132 -17.86 -2.25 1.35
C LYS A 132 -18.07 -3.03 2.64
N LYS A 133 -18.22 -4.35 2.55
CA LYS A 133 -18.51 -5.22 3.68
C LYS A 133 -17.29 -5.64 4.48
N TYR A 134 -16.18 -5.93 3.81
CA TYR A 134 -15.05 -6.60 4.42
C TYR A 134 -13.77 -5.76 4.45
N SER A 135 -13.58 -4.84 3.49
CA SER A 135 -12.33 -4.08 3.38
C SER A 135 -12.27 -2.89 4.34
N GLY A 136 -11.07 -2.57 4.75
CA GLY A 136 -10.78 -1.36 5.50
C GLY A 136 -10.70 -0.11 4.64
N GLY A 137 -10.16 -0.24 3.46
CA GLY A 137 -9.99 0.82 2.49
C GLY A 137 -9.36 0.34 1.20
N VAL A 138 -9.38 1.21 0.22
CA VAL A 138 -8.85 0.96 -1.12
C VAL A 138 -7.85 2.05 -1.47
N ALA A 139 -6.78 1.67 -2.14
CA ALA A 139 -5.89 2.61 -2.80
C ALA A 139 -6.03 2.46 -4.31
N VAL A 140 -6.36 3.55 -5.00
CA VAL A 140 -6.46 3.58 -6.46
C VAL A 140 -5.19 4.18 -7.05
N SER A 141 -4.55 3.45 -7.98
CA SER A 141 -3.36 3.91 -8.68
C SER A 141 -3.70 4.88 -9.81
N CYS A 142 -3.27 6.12 -9.69
CA CYS A 142 -3.56 7.19 -10.67
C CYS A 142 -2.58 7.17 -11.85
N HIS A 143 -2.62 6.09 -12.65
CA HIS A 143 -1.78 5.96 -13.83
C HIS A 143 -2.19 6.93 -14.93
N PRO A 144 -1.27 7.73 -15.54
CA PRO A 144 -1.60 8.70 -16.58
C PRO A 144 -2.36 8.11 -17.78
N HIS A 145 -1.96 6.94 -18.24
CA HIS A 145 -2.59 6.25 -19.36
C HIS A 145 -3.97 5.64 -19.05
N LEU A 146 -4.40 5.66 -17.78
CA LEU A 146 -5.68 5.14 -17.29
C LEU A 146 -6.58 6.24 -16.67
N ASP A 147 -6.36 7.51 -16.99
CA ASP A 147 -7.06 8.65 -16.36
C ASP A 147 -8.58 8.50 -16.35
N LYS A 148 -9.17 8.13 -17.48
CA LYS A 148 -10.62 7.95 -17.58
C LYS A 148 -11.16 6.80 -16.72
N ILE A 149 -10.29 5.84 -16.40
CA ILE A 149 -10.65 4.63 -15.64
C ILE A 149 -10.59 4.94 -14.15
N TRP A 150 -9.43 5.39 -13.63
CA TRP A 150 -9.30 5.63 -12.21
C TRP A 150 -10.17 6.80 -11.70
N LYS A 151 -10.44 7.83 -12.52
CA LYS A 151 -11.38 8.91 -12.16
C LYS A 151 -12.80 8.38 -11.91
N LYS A 152 -13.27 7.42 -12.72
CA LYS A 152 -14.54 6.72 -12.47
C LYS A 152 -14.50 5.88 -11.20
N ALA A 153 -13.35 5.28 -10.89
CA ALA A 153 -13.16 4.55 -9.65
C ALA A 153 -13.40 5.42 -8.43
N VAL A 154 -12.80 6.62 -8.42
CA VAL A 154 -12.96 7.58 -7.33
C VAL A 154 -14.44 7.87 -7.08
N ASP A 155 -15.19 8.19 -8.13
CA ASP A 155 -16.61 8.48 -7.99
C ASP A 155 -17.40 7.28 -7.47
N SER A 156 -17.10 6.08 -7.95
CA SER A 156 -17.76 4.85 -7.51
C SER A 156 -17.51 4.55 -6.03
N TYR A 157 -16.26 4.61 -5.57
CA TYR A 157 -15.93 4.37 -4.17
C TYR A 157 -16.46 5.47 -3.25
N TYR A 158 -16.38 6.73 -3.67
CA TYR A 158 -16.92 7.86 -2.92
C TYR A 158 -18.44 7.75 -2.71
N GLN A 159 -19.21 7.45 -3.78
CA GLN A 159 -20.66 7.25 -3.69
C GLN A 159 -21.04 6.09 -2.77
N ASN A 160 -20.22 5.06 -2.70
CA ASN A 160 -20.42 3.91 -1.82
C ASN A 160 -19.87 4.11 -0.40
N LYS A 161 -19.30 5.29 -0.08
CA LYS A 161 -18.73 5.64 1.23
C LYS A 161 -17.62 4.68 1.66
N ILE A 162 -16.84 4.18 0.69
CA ILE A 162 -15.68 3.34 0.91
C ILE A 162 -14.49 4.27 1.16
N LYS A 163 -13.68 3.96 2.16
CA LYS A 163 -12.41 4.69 2.40
C LYS A 163 -11.47 4.55 1.22
N LEU A 164 -10.99 5.69 0.75
CA LEU A 164 -10.26 5.75 -0.51
C LEU A 164 -8.99 6.58 -0.39
N ASN A 165 -7.90 6.00 -0.84
CA ASN A 165 -6.64 6.71 -1.05
C ASN A 165 -6.30 6.73 -2.54
N LEU A 166 -5.57 7.74 -2.98
CA LEU A 166 -5.00 7.80 -4.33
C LEU A 166 -3.49 7.63 -4.26
N HIS A 167 -2.97 6.71 -5.05
CA HIS A 167 -1.53 6.48 -5.20
C HIS A 167 -1.01 7.18 -6.45
N ILE A 168 -0.04 8.07 -6.27
CA ILE A 168 0.52 8.91 -7.35
C ILE A 168 2.03 8.78 -7.33
N ILE A 169 2.64 8.36 -8.43
CA ILE A 169 4.10 8.21 -8.53
C ILE A 169 4.72 9.58 -8.87
N ILE A 170 5.75 9.96 -8.11
CA ILE A 170 6.56 11.15 -8.35
C ILE A 170 7.89 10.72 -8.96
N TRP A 171 8.10 11.03 -10.26
CA TRP A 171 9.23 10.46 -10.98
C TRP A 171 9.74 11.25 -12.20
N GLU A 172 8.89 11.61 -13.13
CA GLU A 172 9.26 12.30 -14.37
C GLU A 172 8.84 13.77 -14.34
N PRO A 173 9.45 14.62 -15.15
CA PRO A 173 9.03 16.02 -15.27
C PRO A 173 7.52 16.14 -15.50
N GLY A 174 6.88 16.96 -14.68
CA GLY A 174 5.42 17.14 -14.70
C GLY A 174 4.64 16.24 -13.73
N SER A 175 5.28 15.29 -13.05
CA SER A 175 4.57 14.44 -12.07
C SER A 175 4.09 15.22 -10.85
N VAL A 176 4.79 16.27 -10.45
CA VAL A 176 4.37 17.17 -9.37
C VAL A 176 3.18 18.03 -9.78
N GLU A 177 3.20 18.59 -10.99
CA GLU A 177 2.09 19.34 -11.55
C GLU A 177 0.83 18.48 -11.62
N ARG A 178 0.96 17.24 -12.09
CA ARG A 178 -0.11 16.26 -12.08
C ARG A 178 -0.61 15.95 -10.67
N PHE A 179 0.29 15.81 -9.69
CA PHE A 179 -0.09 15.63 -8.29
C PHE A 179 -0.95 16.79 -7.80
N LYS A 180 -0.56 18.04 -8.10
CA LYS A 180 -1.32 19.26 -7.77
C LYS A 180 -2.72 19.25 -8.39
N GLU A 181 -2.83 18.89 -9.65
CA GLU A 181 -4.12 18.77 -10.35
C GLU A 181 -5.03 17.75 -9.67
N ILE A 182 -4.51 16.55 -9.39
CA ILE A 182 -5.25 15.49 -8.71
C ILE A 182 -5.64 15.92 -7.28
N TYR A 183 -4.74 16.57 -6.55
CA TYR A 183 -5.05 17.10 -5.22
C TYR A 183 -6.19 18.10 -5.27
N ASN A 184 -6.15 19.07 -6.16
CA ASN A 184 -7.19 20.09 -6.30
C ASN A 184 -8.54 19.50 -6.69
N GLU A 185 -8.55 18.49 -7.58
CA GLU A 185 -9.79 17.88 -8.08
C GLU A 185 -10.41 16.88 -7.07
N PHE A 186 -9.58 16.10 -6.35
CA PHE A 186 -10.07 14.93 -5.62
C PHE A 186 -9.86 14.98 -4.10
N SER A 187 -9.13 15.91 -3.52
CA SER A 187 -8.84 15.93 -2.08
C SER A 187 -10.09 15.90 -1.18
N GLN A 188 -11.23 16.40 -1.67
CA GLN A 188 -12.49 16.36 -0.92
C GLN A 188 -13.22 15.01 -1.01
N LYS A 189 -12.88 14.17 -1.99
CA LYS A 189 -13.51 12.88 -2.23
C LYS A 189 -12.74 11.70 -1.65
N VAL A 190 -11.51 11.93 -1.19
CA VAL A 190 -10.60 10.87 -0.73
C VAL A 190 -10.13 11.13 0.69
N ASP A 191 -9.69 10.06 1.37
CA ASP A 191 -9.12 10.16 2.70
C ASP A 191 -7.68 10.70 2.62
N TYR A 192 -6.85 10.13 1.72
CA TYR A 192 -5.46 10.56 1.51
C TYR A 192 -5.05 10.48 0.05
N LEU A 193 -4.19 11.41 -0.36
CA LEU A 193 -3.35 11.30 -1.55
C LEU A 193 -1.96 10.84 -1.07
N VAL A 194 -1.48 9.74 -1.64
CA VAL A 194 -0.22 9.11 -1.25
C VAL A 194 0.78 9.24 -2.38
N ALA A 195 1.82 10.04 -2.18
CA ALA A 195 2.93 10.10 -3.11
C ALA A 195 3.79 8.85 -2.98
N LEU A 196 4.08 8.22 -4.12
CA LEU A 196 4.96 7.07 -4.23
C LEU A 196 6.25 7.47 -4.92
N PRO A 197 7.42 7.10 -4.39
CA PRO A 197 8.66 7.24 -5.14
C PRO A 197 8.69 6.24 -6.28
N TYR A 198 9.36 6.64 -7.34
CA TYR A 198 9.65 5.73 -8.42
C TYR A 198 10.72 4.71 -8.02
N SER A 199 10.47 3.45 -8.28
CA SER A 199 11.43 2.38 -8.05
C SER A 199 12.04 1.93 -9.36
N SER A 200 13.38 1.95 -9.46
CA SER A 200 14.14 1.65 -10.66
C SER A 200 14.34 0.15 -10.93
N SER A 201 13.42 -0.71 -10.61
CA SER A 201 13.49 -2.14 -10.89
C SER A 201 12.65 -2.57 -12.10
N TRP A 202 13.06 -3.53 -12.87
CA TRP A 202 12.36 -4.36 -13.86
C TRP A 202 11.98 -3.79 -15.25
N ARG A 203 11.25 -2.67 -15.43
CA ARG A 203 10.88 -2.17 -16.78
C ARG A 203 11.44 -0.78 -17.06
N TRP A 204 12.73 -0.60 -17.31
CA TRP A 204 13.34 0.59 -16.90
C TRP A 204 14.08 1.42 -17.84
N LYS A 205 13.90 2.69 -17.50
CA LYS A 205 14.85 3.76 -17.82
C LYS A 205 15.43 4.24 -16.50
N GLU A 206 16.74 4.41 -16.41
CA GLU A 206 17.32 5.24 -15.37
C GLU A 206 16.75 6.65 -15.52
N VAL A 207 16.03 7.09 -14.52
CA VAL A 207 15.45 8.43 -14.44
C VAL A 207 16.04 9.11 -13.23
N ASN A 208 16.58 10.32 -13.42
CA ASN A 208 16.92 11.15 -12.28
C ASN A 208 15.64 11.71 -11.65
N VAL A 209 15.19 11.10 -10.59
CA VAL A 209 13.94 11.44 -9.87
C VAL A 209 14.09 12.60 -8.90
N TYR A 210 15.32 12.92 -8.47
CA TYR A 210 15.57 13.89 -7.41
C TYR A 210 15.01 15.29 -7.70
N PRO A 211 15.07 15.85 -8.91
CA PRO A 211 14.49 17.17 -9.17
C PRO A 211 12.97 17.22 -8.95
N GLU A 212 12.25 16.14 -9.26
CA GLU A 212 10.80 16.08 -9.03
C GLU A 212 10.50 15.83 -7.54
N TRP A 213 11.29 15.03 -6.85
CA TRP A 213 11.12 14.84 -5.40
C TRP A 213 11.38 16.14 -4.64
N GLU A 214 12.40 16.90 -5.02
CA GLU A 214 12.67 18.21 -4.45
C GLU A 214 11.49 19.16 -4.63
N LYS A 215 10.98 19.31 -5.85
CA LYS A 215 9.79 20.12 -6.14
C LYS A 215 8.55 19.66 -5.37
N PHE A 216 8.37 18.34 -5.20
CA PHE A 216 7.26 17.78 -4.45
C PHE A 216 7.34 18.18 -2.97
N PHE A 217 8.48 18.00 -2.32
CA PHE A 217 8.64 18.36 -0.91
C PHE A 217 8.63 19.87 -0.69
N ASP A 218 9.12 20.68 -1.62
CA ASP A 218 8.97 22.12 -1.58
C ASP A 218 7.49 22.52 -1.65
N TYR A 219 6.73 21.93 -2.58
CA TYR A 219 5.29 22.16 -2.70
C TYR A 219 4.53 21.80 -1.42
N ILE A 220 4.76 20.64 -0.82
CA ILE A 220 4.04 20.27 0.40
C ILE A 220 4.46 21.12 1.61
N SER A 221 5.66 21.67 1.62
CA SER A 221 6.08 22.62 2.66
C SER A 221 5.30 23.92 2.60
N GLU A 222 4.87 24.34 1.42
CA GLU A 222 4.09 25.56 1.21
C GLU A 222 2.61 25.39 1.58
N ILE A 223 2.00 24.26 1.21
CA ILE A 223 0.55 24.03 1.40
C ILE A 223 0.20 23.38 2.75
N GLY A 224 1.20 22.86 3.46
CA GLY A 224 1.01 22.02 4.63
C GLY A 224 0.53 20.59 4.29
N ILE A 225 0.62 19.68 5.27
CA ILE A 225 0.24 18.27 5.11
C ILE A 225 -1.22 18.09 5.53
N ASN A 226 -2.15 18.37 4.63
CA ASN A 226 -3.56 18.05 4.83
C ASN A 226 -3.99 16.97 3.85
N LYS A 227 -4.41 15.81 4.34
CA LYS A 227 -4.77 14.64 3.54
C LYS A 227 -3.66 14.15 2.59
N LEU A 228 -2.42 14.44 2.91
CA LEU A 228 -1.26 13.97 2.18
C LEU A 228 -0.52 12.92 2.98
N ALA A 229 -0.04 11.90 2.28
CA ALA A 229 0.90 10.93 2.79
C ALA A 229 1.98 10.68 1.72
N PHE A 230 3.09 10.16 2.12
CA PHE A 230 4.12 9.72 1.20
C PHE A 230 4.70 8.40 1.67
N TRP A 231 5.14 7.61 0.70
CA TRP A 231 5.64 6.28 0.96
C TRP A 231 7.05 6.34 1.57
N ALA A 232 7.33 5.39 2.43
CA ALA A 232 8.58 5.35 3.18
C ALA A 232 9.86 5.28 2.34
N ASN A 233 9.79 4.86 1.08
CA ASN A 233 10.95 4.83 0.18
C ASN A 233 11.50 6.22 -0.15
N PHE A 234 10.80 7.29 0.21
CA PHE A 234 11.39 8.61 0.24
C PHE A 234 12.37 8.82 1.41
N TYR A 235 12.38 7.92 2.41
CA TYR A 235 13.17 8.09 3.62
C TYR A 235 14.66 8.31 3.38
N PRO A 236 15.36 7.52 2.54
CA PRO A 236 16.78 7.78 2.26
C PRO A 236 17.03 9.20 1.74
N TYR A 237 16.22 9.65 0.78
CA TYR A 237 16.30 11.00 0.23
C TYR A 237 16.04 12.07 1.29
N LEU A 238 15.03 11.89 2.13
CA LEU A 238 14.69 12.82 3.21
C LEU A 238 15.77 12.86 4.27
N LEU A 239 16.40 11.73 4.59
CA LEU A 239 17.51 11.65 5.54
C LEU A 239 18.75 12.40 5.05
N GLU A 240 19.10 12.25 3.77
CA GLU A 240 20.19 12.99 3.14
C GLU A 240 19.94 14.50 3.10
N ASN A 241 18.67 14.91 3.00
CA ASN A 241 18.24 16.30 2.90
C ASN A 241 17.54 16.81 4.17
N LYS A 242 17.80 16.20 5.34
CA LYS A 242 17.06 16.52 6.58
C LYS A 242 17.18 17.98 7.05
N ILE A 243 18.25 18.68 6.70
CA ILE A 243 18.42 20.11 7.04
C ILE A 243 17.44 20.93 6.22
N LYS A 244 17.28 20.66 4.93
CA LYS A 244 16.32 21.34 4.04
C LYS A 244 14.89 21.07 4.47
N PHE A 245 14.58 19.84 4.87
CA PHE A 245 13.24 19.40 5.25
C PHE A 245 13.08 19.26 6.77
N SER A 246 13.71 20.15 7.55
CA SER A 246 13.69 20.13 9.03
C SER A 246 12.29 20.32 9.64
N TRP A 247 11.32 20.80 8.87
CA TRP A 247 9.91 20.89 9.26
C TRP A 247 9.20 19.53 9.30
N LEU A 248 9.81 18.49 8.69
CA LEU A 248 9.27 17.14 8.65
C LEU A 248 9.97 16.25 9.68
N ASP A 249 9.21 15.72 10.62
CA ASP A 249 9.75 14.74 11.57
C ASP A 249 9.85 13.37 10.91
N ILE A 250 11.07 12.99 10.50
CA ILE A 250 11.39 11.71 9.88
C ILE A 250 12.01 10.71 10.88
N SER A 251 12.09 11.07 12.16
CA SER A 251 12.86 10.32 13.17
C SER A 251 12.28 8.97 13.56
N LEU A 252 11.03 8.69 13.20
CA LEU A 252 10.25 7.60 13.79
C LEU A 252 9.90 6.47 12.81
N TYR A 253 10.40 6.48 11.56
CA TYR A 253 9.97 5.52 10.58
C TYR A 253 11.10 4.67 10.00
N GLU A 254 11.12 3.39 10.37
CA GLU A 254 11.87 2.34 9.69
C GLU A 254 10.89 1.29 9.14
N PRO A 255 10.67 1.22 7.82
CA PRO A 255 9.67 0.33 7.22
C PRO A 255 9.85 -1.14 7.56
N GLU A 256 11.10 -1.59 7.66
CA GLU A 256 11.47 -2.98 7.92
C GLU A 256 11.03 -3.49 9.30
N ILE A 257 10.80 -2.57 10.22
CA ILE A 257 10.35 -2.91 11.58
C ILE A 257 8.87 -3.29 11.57
N MET A 258 8.05 -2.56 10.79
CA MET A 258 6.59 -2.57 10.91
C MET A 258 5.89 -3.48 9.91
N SER A 259 6.49 -3.75 8.75
CA SER A 259 5.85 -4.44 7.65
C SER A 259 6.66 -5.60 7.08
N TRP A 260 5.96 -6.65 6.68
CA TRP A 260 6.54 -7.78 5.95
C TRP A 260 5.77 -8.03 4.68
N TYR A 261 6.39 -8.68 3.70
CA TYR A 261 5.79 -9.03 2.43
C TYR A 261 5.65 -10.54 2.27
N ILE A 262 4.51 -11.01 1.77
CA ILE A 262 4.23 -12.42 1.53
C ILE A 262 3.67 -12.63 0.11
N MET A 263 4.19 -13.64 -0.57
CA MET A 263 3.65 -14.12 -1.84
C MET A 263 2.96 -15.47 -1.61
N PHE A 264 1.63 -15.53 -1.74
CA PHE A 264 0.86 -16.77 -1.55
C PHE A 264 0.87 -17.67 -2.80
N ASN A 265 2.02 -17.81 -3.46
CA ASN A 265 2.24 -18.59 -4.66
C ASN A 265 2.46 -20.10 -4.41
N GLU A 266 2.71 -20.48 -3.17
CA GLU A 266 2.96 -21.86 -2.75
C GLU A 266 2.41 -22.17 -1.35
N GLU A 267 2.40 -23.46 -0.93
CA GLU A 267 1.83 -23.89 0.37
C GLU A 267 2.59 -23.28 1.57
N ASN A 268 3.90 -23.14 1.46
CA ASN A 268 4.74 -22.46 2.45
C ASN A 268 5.24 -21.15 1.85
N PRO A 269 4.43 -20.09 1.88
CA PRO A 269 4.74 -18.89 1.15
C PRO A 269 6.00 -18.22 1.68
N PRO A 270 6.87 -17.72 0.81
CA PRO A 270 8.04 -16.97 1.22
C PRO A 270 7.63 -15.68 1.93
N VAL A 271 8.28 -15.39 3.05
CA VAL A 271 8.07 -14.19 3.85
C VAL A 271 9.32 -13.34 3.83
N PHE A 272 9.17 -12.10 3.41
CA PHE A 272 10.25 -11.11 3.35
C PHE A 272 10.01 -10.04 4.42
N ARG A 273 11.05 -9.67 5.16
CA ARG A 273 10.97 -8.74 6.30
C ARG A 273 10.79 -7.26 5.91
N SER A 274 10.60 -6.96 4.64
CA SER A 274 10.35 -5.62 4.15
C SER A 274 9.45 -5.71 2.93
N SER A 275 8.51 -4.79 2.79
CA SER A 275 7.74 -4.63 1.56
C SER A 275 8.58 -4.18 0.36
N TYR A 276 9.86 -3.87 0.59
CA TYR A 276 10.81 -3.36 -0.40
C TYR A 276 11.82 -4.38 -0.86
N CYS A 277 11.86 -5.56 -0.27
CA CYS A 277 12.77 -6.64 -0.65
C CYS A 277 12.38 -7.27 -1.99
N LEU A 278 11.92 -6.48 -2.92
CA LEU A 278 11.93 -6.83 -4.33
C LEU A 278 13.27 -6.37 -4.91
N GLU A 279 14.37 -6.73 -4.25
CA GLU A 279 15.65 -6.69 -4.95
C GLU A 279 15.56 -7.60 -6.17
N PRO A 280 16.00 -7.14 -7.35
CA PRO A 280 16.05 -7.99 -8.52
C PRO A 280 16.92 -9.21 -8.19
N ARG A 281 16.34 -10.39 -8.32
CA ARG A 281 17.06 -11.66 -8.31
C ARG A 281 17.82 -11.81 -9.61
#